data_e5b330ae5f93bc177863399aeb800e33
#
_entry.id   e5b330ae5f93bc177863399aeb800e33
#
_cell.length_a   1.000
_cell.length_b   1.000
_cell.length_c   1.000
_cell.angle_alpha   90.00
_cell.angle_beta   90.00
_cell.angle_gamma   90.00
#
_symmetry.space_group_name_H-M   'P 1'
#
loop_
_entity.id
_entity.type
_entity.pdbx_description
1 polymer ?
#
loop_
_entity_poly.entity_id
_entity_poly.type
_entity_poly.pdbx_seq_one_letter_code
_entity_poly.pdbx_strand_id
1 'polypeptide(L)'
;MTYLKRICIAALVVAVASCSSTYKADVDFDKNTKVDTASYKTFAWLTSGKIMAPAEDINPVMKVRVDEEIEQAFIAKGYQLITDAEKADFTISYTVGNRDKIKVSNYPVTYNTGFGWGRGYYGGYYGGMYGSSMATETRVRQYTEGKLAIDVYDVKTHQPAWHGWATKRITSADKEAPSATIKGVVNQVVAQFN
;
A
#
# COMPACT_ATOMS: atom_id res chain seq x y z
N MET A 1 -12.62 1.88 47.68
CA MET A 1 -13.17 2.59 46.54
C MET A 1 -12.12 3.09 45.52
N THR A 2 -10.89 3.32 45.92
CA THR A 2 -9.81 3.84 45.02
C THR A 2 -9.25 2.81 44.05
N TYR A 3 -9.21 1.52 44.40
CA TYR A 3 -8.72 0.46 43.50
C TYR A 3 -9.67 0.18 42.32
N LEU A 4 -10.98 0.21 42.58
CA LEU A 4 -12.00 -0.02 41.55
C LEU A 4 -11.98 1.06 40.45
N LYS A 5 -11.75 2.33 40.86
CA LYS A 5 -11.59 3.45 39.91
C LYS A 5 -10.33 3.33 39.02
N ARG A 6 -9.23 2.81 39.59
CA ARG A 6 -7.99 2.61 38.84
C ARG A 6 -8.09 1.49 37.79
N ILE A 7 -8.83 0.42 38.13
CA ILE A 7 -9.10 -0.69 37.18
C ILE A 7 -10.01 -0.25 36.05
N CYS A 8 -11.03 0.56 36.31
CA CYS A 8 -11.90 1.09 35.25
C CYS A 8 -11.17 2.05 34.29
N ILE A 9 -10.21 2.84 34.78
CA ILE A 9 -9.41 3.74 33.93
C ILE A 9 -8.43 2.93 33.07
N ALA A 10 -7.81 1.87 33.59
CA ALA A 10 -6.93 1.00 32.84
C ALA A 10 -7.68 0.23 31.74
N ALA A 11 -8.91 -0.21 31.98
CA ALA A 11 -9.74 -0.89 31.01
C ALA A 11 -10.23 0.05 29.89
N LEU A 12 -10.41 1.34 30.16
CA LEU A 12 -10.85 2.32 29.16
C LEU A 12 -9.73 2.69 28.16
N VAL A 13 -8.46 2.63 28.59
CA VAL A 13 -7.31 2.94 27.74
C VAL A 13 -7.04 1.84 26.69
N VAL A 14 -7.39 0.59 26.98
CA VAL A 14 -7.20 -0.55 26.07
C VAL A 14 -8.26 -0.56 24.95
N ALA A 15 -9.42 0.06 25.15
CA ALA A 15 -10.53 0.02 24.19
C ALA A 15 -10.35 0.94 22.98
N VAL A 16 -9.36 1.85 22.94
CA VAL A 16 -9.08 2.74 21.80
C VAL A 16 -8.04 2.20 20.81
N ALA A 17 -7.62 0.94 20.93
CA ALA A 17 -6.95 0.23 19.84
C ALA A 17 -7.98 -0.15 18.75
N SER A 18 -8.68 0.87 18.25
CA SER A 18 -9.63 0.80 17.15
C SER A 18 -8.91 0.29 15.91
N CYS A 19 -9.32 -0.85 15.43
CA CYS A 19 -8.92 -1.43 14.15
C CYS A 19 -9.18 -0.44 13.02
N SER A 20 -8.22 0.43 12.72
CA SER A 20 -8.18 1.06 11.42
C SER A 20 -7.86 -0.07 10.43
N SER A 21 -8.82 -0.45 9.61
CA SER A 21 -8.61 -1.36 8.47
C SER A 21 -7.76 -0.63 7.44
N THR A 22 -6.49 -0.47 7.75
CA THR A 22 -5.50 0.12 6.85
C THR A 22 -5.23 -0.92 5.78
N TYR A 23 -5.58 -0.64 4.54
CA TYR A 23 -5.14 -1.46 3.42
C TYR A 23 -3.61 -1.54 3.46
N LYS A 24 -3.10 -2.73 3.72
CA LYS A 24 -1.65 -2.98 3.75
C LYS A 24 -1.07 -2.76 2.36
N ALA A 25 0.11 -2.17 2.27
CA ALA A 25 0.83 -2.11 1.00
C ALA A 25 1.26 -3.52 0.59
N ASP A 26 1.18 -3.78 -0.71
CA ASP A 26 1.77 -4.95 -1.35
C ASP A 26 3.19 -4.58 -1.74
N VAL A 27 4.18 -5.28 -1.17
CA VAL A 27 5.60 -4.94 -1.28
C VAL A 27 6.35 -6.10 -1.87
N ASP A 28 7.21 -5.81 -2.85
CA ASP A 28 8.05 -6.79 -3.49
C ASP A 28 9.40 -6.15 -3.89
N PHE A 29 10.39 -6.96 -4.26
CA PHE A 29 11.70 -6.47 -4.66
C PHE A 29 12.40 -7.43 -5.62
N ASP A 30 13.37 -6.90 -6.36
CA ASP A 30 14.32 -7.65 -7.17
C ASP A 30 15.76 -7.25 -6.80
N LYS A 31 16.66 -8.22 -6.78
CA LYS A 31 18.05 -8.03 -6.40
C LYS A 31 19.01 -8.58 -7.45
N ASN A 32 19.97 -7.77 -7.85
CA ASN A 32 21.04 -8.22 -8.73
C ASN A 32 22.04 -9.09 -7.93
N THR A 33 21.99 -10.39 -8.15
CA THR A 33 22.85 -11.36 -7.46
C THR A 33 24.35 -11.24 -7.79
N LYS A 34 24.70 -10.45 -8.82
CA LYS A 34 26.10 -10.19 -9.20
C LYS A 34 26.72 -9.02 -8.45
N VAL A 35 25.94 -8.27 -7.68
CA VAL A 35 26.39 -7.12 -6.89
C VAL A 35 26.34 -7.49 -5.41
N ASP A 36 27.47 -7.38 -4.74
CA ASP A 36 27.55 -7.62 -3.29
C ASP A 36 27.18 -6.35 -2.53
N THR A 37 25.99 -6.36 -1.95
CA THR A 37 25.46 -5.24 -1.14
C THR A 37 25.81 -5.35 0.35
N ALA A 38 26.41 -6.47 0.81
CA ALA A 38 26.64 -6.72 2.23
C ALA A 38 27.73 -5.81 2.84
N SER A 39 28.60 -5.27 2.00
CA SER A 39 29.69 -4.38 2.43
C SER A 39 29.28 -2.91 2.51
N TYR A 40 28.09 -2.53 2.06
CA TYR A 40 27.65 -1.16 1.99
C TYR A 40 27.49 -0.52 3.37
N LYS A 41 27.94 0.75 3.47
CA LYS A 41 27.85 1.57 4.69
C LYS A 41 27.32 2.97 4.43
N THR A 42 27.60 3.51 3.24
CA THR A 42 27.29 4.89 2.88
C THR A 42 26.40 4.95 1.65
N PHE A 43 25.51 5.92 1.64
CA PHE A 43 24.65 6.17 0.48
C PHE A 43 24.56 7.65 0.15
N ALA A 44 24.21 7.94 -1.09
CA ALA A 44 23.93 9.28 -1.58
C ALA A 44 22.72 9.25 -2.54
N TRP A 45 22.15 10.41 -2.77
CA TRP A 45 21.17 10.57 -3.85
C TRP A 45 21.84 10.50 -5.22
N LEU A 46 21.20 9.80 -6.14
CA LEU A 46 21.61 9.81 -7.54
C LEU A 46 21.30 11.18 -8.14
N THR A 47 22.32 12.04 -8.26
CA THR A 47 22.18 13.46 -8.66
C THR A 47 21.68 13.66 -10.09
N SER A 48 21.88 12.67 -10.97
CA SER A 48 21.33 12.64 -12.34
C SER A 48 19.94 12.02 -12.43
N GLY A 49 19.44 11.44 -11.33
CA GLY A 49 18.12 10.83 -11.26
C GLY A 49 17.03 11.88 -11.10
N LYS A 50 16.62 12.51 -12.19
CA LYS A 50 15.34 13.20 -12.20
C LYS A 50 14.27 12.18 -11.88
N ILE A 51 13.38 12.50 -10.94
CA ILE A 51 12.17 11.73 -10.70
C ILE A 51 11.48 11.55 -12.05
N MET A 52 11.39 10.31 -12.51
CA MET A 52 10.73 9.96 -13.77
C MET A 52 9.20 9.90 -13.60
N ALA A 53 8.65 10.63 -12.63
CA ALA A 53 7.22 10.83 -12.53
C ALA A 53 6.83 12.04 -13.39
N PRO A 54 5.70 11.99 -14.09
CA PRO A 54 5.13 13.18 -14.71
C PRO A 54 5.05 14.29 -13.65
N ALA A 55 5.57 15.46 -13.95
CA ALA A 55 5.64 16.59 -13.02
C ALA A 55 4.27 17.05 -12.48
N GLU A 56 3.20 16.59 -13.10
CA GLU A 56 1.81 16.90 -12.77
C GLU A 56 1.30 16.13 -11.55
N ASP A 57 1.89 14.95 -11.23
CA ASP A 57 1.35 14.05 -10.20
C ASP A 57 1.98 14.22 -8.81
N ILE A 58 3.10 14.93 -8.69
CA ILE A 58 3.83 15.10 -7.43
C ILE A 58 3.99 16.57 -7.10
N ASN A 59 3.26 17.04 -6.09
CA ASN A 59 3.50 18.39 -5.59
C ASN A 59 4.85 18.45 -4.81
N PRO A 60 5.51 19.62 -4.77
CA PRO A 60 6.82 19.77 -4.13
C PRO A 60 6.85 19.35 -2.65
N VAL A 61 5.77 19.58 -1.92
CA VAL A 61 5.66 19.20 -0.51
C VAL A 61 5.65 17.67 -0.34
N MET A 62 4.97 16.97 -1.23
CA MET A 62 4.95 15.50 -1.24
C MET A 62 6.36 14.96 -1.52
N LYS A 63 7.08 15.58 -2.48
CA LYS A 63 8.47 15.20 -2.79
C LYS A 63 9.36 15.30 -1.55
N VAL A 64 9.34 16.41 -0.85
CA VAL A 64 10.15 16.60 0.36
C VAL A 64 9.85 15.52 1.42
N ARG A 65 8.57 15.20 1.64
CA ARG A 65 8.18 14.13 2.57
C ARG A 65 8.71 12.77 2.17
N VAL A 66 8.68 12.45 0.89
CA VAL A 66 9.19 11.16 0.41
C VAL A 66 10.70 11.10 0.55
N ASP A 67 11.41 12.16 0.17
CA ASP A 67 12.87 12.26 0.32
C ASP A 67 13.28 12.03 1.78
N GLU A 68 12.68 12.78 2.73
CA GLU A 68 12.97 12.66 4.15
C GLU A 68 12.70 11.25 4.70
N GLU A 69 11.58 10.64 4.36
CA GLU A 69 11.24 9.30 4.86
C GLU A 69 12.15 8.20 4.27
N ILE A 70 12.60 8.34 3.02
CA ILE A 70 13.56 7.41 2.41
C ILE A 70 14.93 7.55 3.12
N GLU A 71 15.42 8.77 3.32
CA GLU A 71 16.66 9.01 4.05
C GLU A 71 16.62 8.41 5.45
N GLN A 72 15.57 8.70 6.21
CA GLN A 72 15.40 8.18 7.56
C GLN A 72 15.32 6.66 7.60
N ALA A 73 14.69 6.03 6.61
CA ALA A 73 14.58 4.58 6.54
C ALA A 73 15.94 3.91 6.32
N PHE A 74 16.78 4.44 5.42
CA PHE A 74 18.15 3.92 5.22
C PHE A 74 19.06 4.20 6.41
N ILE A 75 18.96 5.39 7.03
CA ILE A 75 19.71 5.74 8.26
C ILE A 75 19.31 4.80 9.40
N ALA A 76 18.03 4.50 9.57
CA ALA A 76 17.55 3.56 10.58
C ALA A 76 18.07 2.13 10.39
N LYS A 77 18.42 1.74 9.15
CA LYS A 77 19.10 0.47 8.86
C LYS A 77 20.62 0.50 9.11
N GLY A 78 21.16 1.65 9.50
CA GLY A 78 22.59 1.82 9.82
C GLY A 78 23.45 2.36 8.68
N TYR A 79 22.85 2.77 7.56
CA TYR A 79 23.57 3.43 6.48
C TYR A 79 23.77 4.92 6.78
N GLN A 80 24.88 5.49 6.30
CA GLN A 80 25.19 6.90 6.47
C GLN A 80 24.96 7.65 5.16
N LEU A 81 24.15 8.71 5.22
CA LEU A 81 23.97 9.63 4.10
C LEU A 81 25.22 10.51 3.93
N ILE A 82 25.73 10.58 2.71
CA ILE A 82 26.81 11.49 2.32
C ILE A 82 26.38 12.31 1.10
N THR A 83 27.02 13.47 0.90
CA THR A 83 26.67 14.40 -0.19
C THR A 83 27.33 14.05 -1.53
N ASP A 84 28.48 13.42 -1.48
CA ASP A 84 29.26 13.07 -2.67
C ASP A 84 28.86 11.69 -3.18
N ALA A 85 28.09 11.66 -4.25
CA ALA A 85 27.55 10.42 -4.82
C ALA A 85 28.66 9.49 -5.34
N GLU A 86 29.80 10.01 -5.78
CA GLU A 86 30.90 9.18 -6.28
C GLU A 86 31.73 8.52 -5.18
N LYS A 87 31.59 9.00 -3.93
CA LYS A 87 32.25 8.42 -2.75
C LYS A 87 31.33 7.52 -1.93
N ALA A 88 30.05 7.45 -2.25
CA ALA A 88 29.14 6.55 -1.60
C ALA A 88 29.38 5.11 -2.04
N ASP A 89 28.96 4.14 -1.23
CA ASP A 89 28.96 2.74 -1.65
C ASP A 89 27.82 2.50 -2.65
N PHE A 90 26.69 3.17 -2.46
CA PHE A 90 25.56 3.10 -3.39
C PHE A 90 24.83 4.43 -3.50
N THR A 91 24.12 4.61 -4.61
CA THR A 91 23.21 5.71 -4.80
C THR A 91 21.78 5.22 -4.87
N ILE A 92 20.85 6.10 -4.46
CA ILE A 92 19.42 5.84 -4.48
C ILE A 92 18.68 6.81 -5.40
N SER A 93 17.63 6.30 -6.02
CA SER A 93 16.59 7.09 -6.68
C SER A 93 15.22 6.49 -6.38
N TYR A 94 14.16 7.19 -6.69
CA TYR A 94 12.81 6.65 -6.54
C TYR A 94 11.85 7.18 -7.59
N THR A 95 10.76 6.46 -7.75
CA THR A 95 9.63 6.85 -8.58
C THR A 95 8.34 6.72 -7.77
N VAL A 96 7.51 7.75 -7.81
CA VAL A 96 6.17 7.74 -7.22
C VAL A 96 5.15 8.04 -8.29
N GLY A 97 4.03 7.35 -8.26
CA GLY A 97 2.92 7.62 -9.16
C GLY A 97 1.60 7.09 -8.60
N ASN A 98 0.52 7.56 -9.17
CA ASN A 98 -0.82 7.05 -8.87
C ASN A 98 -1.54 6.74 -10.18
N ARG A 99 -2.49 5.82 -10.11
CA ARG A 99 -3.44 5.57 -11.19
C ARG A 99 -4.79 5.13 -10.65
N ASP A 100 -5.83 5.50 -11.36
CA ASP A 100 -7.16 5.02 -11.06
C ASP A 100 -7.36 3.62 -11.63
N LYS A 101 -7.97 2.77 -10.84
CA LYS A 101 -8.34 1.40 -11.20
C LYS A 101 -9.83 1.18 -11.01
N ILE A 102 -10.38 0.30 -11.83
CA ILE A 102 -11.76 -0.14 -11.76
C ILE A 102 -11.78 -1.60 -11.32
N LYS A 103 -12.47 -1.87 -10.21
CA LYS A 103 -12.76 -3.23 -9.77
C LYS A 103 -14.19 -3.58 -10.12
N VAL A 104 -14.35 -4.55 -11.00
CA VAL A 104 -15.65 -5.14 -11.33
C VAL A 104 -15.81 -6.41 -10.49
N SER A 105 -16.87 -6.49 -9.72
CA SER A 105 -17.19 -7.68 -8.92
C SER A 105 -18.59 -8.15 -9.28
N ASN A 106 -18.72 -9.39 -9.73
CA ASN A 106 -19.98 -10.02 -10.04
C ASN A 106 -20.39 -10.89 -8.86
N TYR A 107 -21.55 -10.61 -8.29
CA TYR A 107 -22.13 -11.41 -7.22
C TYR A 107 -23.37 -12.14 -7.76
N PRO A 108 -23.46 -13.46 -7.61
CA PRO A 108 -24.72 -14.16 -7.87
C PRO A 108 -25.73 -13.72 -6.81
N VAL A 109 -26.83 -13.11 -7.24
CA VAL A 109 -27.94 -12.74 -6.36
C VAL A 109 -29.03 -13.77 -6.54
N THR A 110 -29.28 -14.55 -5.52
CA THR A 110 -30.44 -15.44 -5.49
C THR A 110 -31.62 -14.64 -4.94
N TYR A 111 -32.51 -14.20 -5.81
CA TYR A 111 -33.79 -13.66 -5.36
C TYR A 111 -34.61 -14.80 -4.77
N ASN A 112 -34.65 -14.88 -3.46
CA ASN A 112 -35.65 -15.71 -2.78
C ASN A 112 -36.97 -14.96 -2.88
N THR A 113 -37.74 -15.26 -3.93
CA THR A 113 -39.11 -14.78 -4.07
C THR A 113 -39.91 -15.26 -2.88
N GLY A 114 -40.25 -14.30 -2.02
CA GLY A 114 -40.88 -14.46 -0.74
C GLY A 114 -42.02 -15.48 -0.75
N PHE A 115 -42.06 -16.26 0.28
CA PHE A 115 -43.21 -17.05 0.69
C PHE A 115 -44.38 -16.12 0.94
N GLY A 116 -45.21 -15.92 -0.08
CA GLY A 116 -46.54 -15.34 0.07
C GLY A 116 -47.45 -16.37 0.73
N TRP A 117 -47.80 -16.11 1.96
CA TRP A 117 -48.95 -16.80 2.59
C TRP A 117 -50.23 -16.39 1.88
N GLY A 118 -50.58 -17.14 0.85
CA GLY A 118 -51.84 -17.06 0.14
C GLY A 118 -52.56 -18.39 0.29
N ARG A 119 -53.46 -18.45 1.23
CA ARG A 119 -54.44 -19.54 1.39
C ARG A 119 -55.43 -19.44 0.22
N GLY A 120 -55.33 -20.34 -0.75
CA GLY A 120 -56.26 -20.45 -1.86
C GLY A 120 -56.43 -21.93 -2.28
N TYR A 121 -57.54 -22.51 -1.84
CA TYR A 121 -58.08 -23.81 -2.32
C TYR A 121 -58.49 -23.65 -3.79
N TYR A 122 -57.99 -24.46 -4.66
CA TYR A 122 -58.57 -25.11 -5.81
C TYR A 122 -57.55 -25.43 -6.90
N GLY A 123 -57.55 -26.66 -7.27
CA GLY A 123 -56.92 -27.45 -8.24
C GLY A 123 -56.32 -26.92 -9.52
N GLY A 124 -55.34 -27.65 -10.04
CA GLY A 124 -54.82 -27.47 -11.37
C GLY A 124 -53.45 -28.11 -11.55
N TYR A 125 -53.47 -29.32 -12.02
CA TYR A 125 -52.34 -30.10 -12.53
C TYR A 125 -51.78 -29.41 -13.77
N TYR A 126 -50.62 -28.74 -13.66
CA TYR A 126 -49.71 -28.52 -14.80
C TYR A 126 -48.31 -28.16 -14.25
N GLY A 127 -47.37 -29.02 -14.57
CA GLY A 127 -45.95 -28.81 -14.29
C GLY A 127 -45.41 -27.59 -15.02
N GLY A 128 -45.01 -26.59 -14.29
CA GLY A 128 -44.26 -25.47 -14.74
C GLY A 128 -42.89 -25.47 -14.07
N MET A 129 -41.88 -25.82 -14.84
CA MET A 129 -40.46 -25.76 -14.50
C MET A 129 -40.09 -24.29 -14.34
N TYR A 130 -40.13 -23.78 -13.12
CA TYR A 130 -39.67 -22.43 -12.83
C TYR A 130 -38.15 -22.45 -12.82
N GLY A 131 -37.55 -21.98 -13.93
CA GLY A 131 -36.18 -21.64 -14.01
C GLY A 131 -35.86 -20.52 -12.98
N SER A 132 -35.04 -20.82 -12.01
CA SER A 132 -34.43 -19.79 -11.16
C SER A 132 -33.52 -18.92 -12.03
N SER A 133 -33.97 -17.76 -12.42
CA SER A 133 -33.13 -16.78 -13.07
C SER A 133 -32.09 -16.28 -12.05
N MET A 134 -30.87 -16.79 -12.14
CA MET A 134 -29.74 -16.22 -11.43
C MET A 134 -29.45 -14.86 -12.03
N ALA A 135 -29.93 -13.81 -11.38
CA ALA A 135 -29.51 -12.46 -11.70
C ALA A 135 -28.11 -12.22 -11.12
N THR A 136 -27.20 -11.73 -11.94
CA THR A 136 -25.86 -11.36 -11.52
C THR A 136 -25.84 -9.84 -11.30
N GLU A 137 -25.64 -9.40 -10.06
CA GLU A 137 -25.42 -7.97 -9.75
C GLU A 137 -23.94 -7.64 -10.02
N THR A 138 -23.69 -6.74 -10.94
CA THR A 138 -22.36 -6.23 -11.25
C THR A 138 -22.10 -4.96 -10.45
N ARG A 139 -21.15 -5.01 -9.51
CA ARG A 139 -20.69 -3.83 -8.78
C ARG A 139 -19.38 -3.33 -9.35
N VAL A 140 -19.39 -2.09 -9.80
CA VAL A 140 -18.21 -1.36 -10.27
C VAL A 140 -17.74 -0.44 -9.16
N ARG A 141 -16.47 -0.58 -8.74
CA ARG A 141 -15.83 0.32 -7.76
C ARG A 141 -14.56 0.90 -8.37
N GLN A 142 -14.49 2.22 -8.38
CA GLN A 142 -13.25 2.93 -8.70
C GLN A 142 -12.42 3.12 -7.43
N TYR A 143 -11.11 3.03 -7.57
CA TYR A 143 -10.16 3.33 -6.51
C TYR A 143 -8.84 3.81 -7.10
N THR A 144 -8.13 4.66 -6.35
CA THR A 144 -6.79 5.11 -6.70
C THR A 144 -5.76 4.18 -6.09
N GLU A 145 -4.80 3.74 -6.89
CA GLU A 145 -3.64 2.96 -6.45
C GLU A 145 -2.40 3.83 -6.54
N GLY A 146 -1.69 3.99 -5.42
CA GLY A 146 -0.36 4.59 -5.37
C GLY A 146 0.71 3.53 -5.55
N LYS A 147 1.79 3.89 -6.24
CA LYS A 147 3.00 3.09 -6.38
C LYS A 147 4.22 3.91 -5.96
N LEU A 148 5.09 3.30 -5.14
CA LEU A 148 6.43 3.77 -4.83
C LEU A 148 7.41 2.71 -5.32
N ALA A 149 8.46 3.10 -6.01
CA ALA A 149 9.60 2.25 -6.30
C ALA A 149 10.87 2.97 -5.86
N ILE A 150 11.80 2.22 -5.27
CA ILE A 150 13.12 2.71 -4.83
C ILE A 150 14.17 1.86 -5.53
N ASP A 151 15.12 2.53 -6.17
CA ASP A 151 16.21 1.93 -6.92
C ASP A 151 17.53 2.18 -6.21
N VAL A 152 18.37 1.15 -6.12
CA VAL A 152 19.73 1.22 -5.57
C VAL A 152 20.72 0.86 -6.65
N TYR A 153 21.73 1.70 -6.83
CA TYR A 153 22.81 1.49 -7.80
C TYR A 153 24.15 1.42 -7.06
N ASP A 154 24.93 0.42 -7.39
CA ASP A 154 26.31 0.28 -6.91
C ASP A 154 27.21 1.33 -7.55
N VAL A 155 27.90 2.13 -6.75
CA VAL A 155 28.73 3.23 -7.27
C VAL A 155 29.97 2.71 -7.97
N LYS A 156 30.56 1.62 -7.46
CA LYS A 156 31.80 1.05 -8.01
C LYS A 156 31.62 0.41 -9.38
N THR A 157 30.51 -0.27 -9.59
CA THR A 157 30.25 -0.99 -10.85
C THR A 157 29.30 -0.24 -11.78
N HIS A 158 28.63 0.82 -11.30
CA HIS A 158 27.56 1.56 -11.97
C HIS A 158 26.38 0.67 -12.42
N GLN A 159 26.14 -0.44 -11.69
CA GLN A 159 25.06 -1.37 -12.01
C GLN A 159 23.91 -1.21 -11.03
N PRO A 160 22.67 -1.46 -11.48
CA PRO A 160 21.56 -1.59 -10.56
C PRO A 160 21.83 -2.79 -9.62
N ALA A 161 21.74 -2.52 -8.32
CA ALA A 161 21.96 -3.50 -7.26
C ALA A 161 20.65 -4.06 -6.71
N TRP A 162 19.62 -3.20 -6.62
CA TRP A 162 18.34 -3.58 -6.04
C TRP A 162 17.23 -2.64 -6.51
N HIS A 163 16.05 -3.18 -6.67
CA HIS A 163 14.82 -2.48 -7.00
C HIS A 163 13.72 -2.98 -6.07
N GLY A 164 13.19 -2.12 -5.22
CA GLY A 164 12.07 -2.46 -4.35
C GLY A 164 10.87 -1.58 -4.64
N TRP A 165 9.67 -2.16 -4.60
CA TRP A 165 8.47 -1.38 -4.86
C TRP A 165 7.32 -1.77 -3.92
N ALA A 166 6.40 -0.84 -3.78
CA ALA A 166 5.14 -1.05 -3.11
C ALA A 166 3.98 -0.52 -3.93
N THR A 167 2.87 -1.22 -3.87
CA THR A 167 1.58 -0.73 -4.35
C THR A 167 0.58 -0.69 -3.21
N LYS A 168 -0.20 0.37 -3.15
CA LYS A 168 -1.19 0.57 -2.08
C LYS A 168 -2.45 1.22 -2.63
N ARG A 169 -3.60 0.66 -2.28
CA ARG A 169 -4.86 1.35 -2.48
C ARG A 169 -4.92 2.56 -1.54
N ILE A 170 -5.15 3.75 -2.10
CA ILE A 170 -5.25 5.00 -1.35
C ILE A 170 -6.67 5.15 -0.80
N THR A 171 -6.78 5.26 0.51
CA THR A 171 -8.03 5.46 1.25
C THR A 171 -8.19 6.92 1.68
N SER A 172 -9.34 7.30 2.23
CA SER A 172 -9.54 8.62 2.81
C SER A 172 -8.58 8.87 3.98
N ALA A 173 -8.36 7.87 4.84
CA ALA A 173 -7.41 7.95 5.95
C ALA A 173 -5.96 8.21 5.48
N ASP A 174 -5.55 7.62 4.36
CA ASP A 174 -4.23 7.87 3.78
C ASP A 174 -4.08 9.30 3.29
N LYS A 175 -5.16 9.90 2.78
CA LYS A 175 -5.19 11.31 2.34
C LYS A 175 -5.18 12.28 3.51
N GLU A 176 -5.77 11.91 4.64
CA GLU A 176 -5.80 12.70 5.88
C GLU A 176 -4.45 12.67 6.60
N ALA A 177 -3.70 11.56 6.52
CA ALA A 177 -2.40 11.38 7.15
C ALA A 177 -1.31 10.96 6.15
N PRO A 178 -1.00 11.80 5.14
CA PRO A 178 -0.11 11.41 4.04
C PRO A 178 1.33 11.10 4.52
N SER A 179 1.86 11.83 5.48
CA SER A 179 3.21 11.57 6.03
C SER A 179 3.30 10.21 6.71
N ALA A 180 2.31 9.83 7.51
CA ALA A 180 2.27 8.52 8.16
C ALA A 180 2.15 7.38 7.14
N THR A 181 1.37 7.58 6.08
CA THR A 181 1.22 6.63 4.98
C THR A 181 2.53 6.44 4.23
N ILE A 182 3.21 7.53 3.84
CA ILE A 182 4.50 7.51 3.15
C ILE A 182 5.52 6.79 4.01
N LYS A 183 5.68 7.17 5.27
CA LYS A 183 6.58 6.53 6.23
C LYS A 183 6.34 5.03 6.32
N GLY A 184 5.09 4.61 6.45
CA GLY A 184 4.72 3.20 6.55
C GLY A 184 5.09 2.41 5.30
N VAL A 185 4.87 2.98 4.10
CA VAL A 185 5.19 2.34 2.83
C VAL A 185 6.71 2.30 2.60
N VAL A 186 7.41 3.42 2.80
CA VAL A 186 8.87 3.51 2.64
C VAL A 186 9.57 2.50 3.55
N ASN A 187 9.20 2.45 4.83
CA ASN A 187 9.81 1.51 5.77
C ASN A 187 9.60 0.04 5.36
N GLN A 188 8.43 -0.31 4.81
CA GLN A 188 8.17 -1.66 4.34
C GLN A 188 9.02 -2.02 3.11
N VAL A 189 9.24 -1.08 2.18
CA VAL A 189 10.09 -1.29 1.00
C VAL A 189 11.54 -1.39 1.41
N VAL A 190 12.06 -0.40 2.17
CA VAL A 190 13.47 -0.36 2.58
C VAL A 190 13.84 -1.54 3.50
N ALA A 191 12.87 -2.07 4.26
CA ALA A 191 13.10 -3.28 5.07
C ALA A 191 13.56 -4.50 4.23
N GLN A 192 13.18 -4.56 2.94
CA GLN A 192 13.58 -5.65 2.02
C GLN A 192 15.00 -5.48 1.46
N PHE A 193 15.61 -4.32 1.61
CA PHE A 193 16.97 -4.07 1.15
C PHE A 193 17.99 -4.69 2.11
N ASN A 194 18.89 -5.56 1.61
CA ASN A 194 20.04 -6.13 2.29
C ASN A 194 21.18 -6.38 1.30
#